data_149f09fe95b04550902d5ad4f298aeec
#
_entry.id   149f09fe95b04550902d5ad4f298aeec
#
_cell.length_a   1.000
_cell.length_b   1.000
_cell.length_c   1.000
_cell.angle_alpha   90.00
_cell.angle_beta   90.00
_cell.angle_gamma   90.00
#
_symmetry.space_group_name_H-M   'P 1'
#
loop_
_entity.id
_entity.type
_entity.pdbx_description
1 polymer ?
#
loop_
_entity_poly.entity_id
_entity_poly.type
_entity_poly.pdbx_seq_one_letter_code
_entity_poly.pdbx_strand_id
1 'polypeptide(L)'
;AVTDTAVYAAGSNRVVRLDRQTGSIVWRTTTDGDVTAGVGTDGSHVAVGTSTGKVQVFDAEGKLSWEAKLSSDMEVPPLVGANRVIVKTSDTRITGFDLITGQRVWHYQGQAPALTLRAFSQMAWSPAGILVGQANGRLMALNPNDGRVVFDAVIGQAKGITEVERLIDVVGRPWVDQELMCAAAFQGNVVCMNAQNGRLVWNAKVDAVTGPVADGRLVYEVDDASRIHAFNRQNGREAWVNESFLYRSASAPIRVGTSLAFGDYEGNITFLDPATGTPVARTKLSGAVTTPAAQYGYGAVFQTVEGDVAYVVEGADSE
;
A
#
# COMPACT_ATOMS: atom_id res chain seq x y z
N ALA A 1 6.44 -2.26 7.92
CA ALA A 1 5.54 -1.36 8.67
C ALA A 1 6.32 -0.60 9.74
N VAL A 2 5.82 0.57 10.13
CA VAL A 2 6.48 1.44 11.12
C VAL A 2 5.47 1.88 12.17
N THR A 3 5.91 1.92 13.42
CA THR A 3 5.13 2.41 14.57
C THR A 3 5.96 3.43 15.36
N ASP A 4 5.40 4.00 16.42
CA ASP A 4 6.12 4.97 17.27
C ASP A 4 7.37 4.40 17.96
N THR A 5 7.49 3.10 18.10
CA THR A 5 8.60 2.45 18.82
C THR A 5 9.40 1.48 17.98
N ALA A 6 8.89 1.01 16.84
CA ALA A 6 9.50 -0.09 16.10
C ALA A 6 9.33 0.03 14.59
N VAL A 7 10.25 -0.60 13.86
CA VAL A 7 10.13 -0.96 12.46
C VAL A 7 9.96 -2.47 12.36
N TYR A 8 8.96 -2.92 11.62
CA TYR A 8 8.73 -4.32 11.32
C TYR A 8 9.01 -4.59 9.85
N ALA A 9 9.86 -5.57 9.60
CA ALA A 9 10.20 -6.04 8.26
C ALA A 9 9.97 -7.54 8.15
N ALA A 10 9.65 -8.01 6.97
CA ALA A 10 9.50 -9.43 6.69
C ALA A 10 10.09 -9.79 5.32
N GLY A 11 10.62 -10.99 5.22
CA GLY A 11 11.16 -11.52 3.98
C GLY A 11 11.65 -12.96 4.18
N SER A 12 11.67 -13.75 3.09
CA SER A 12 11.87 -15.19 3.19
C SER A 12 10.95 -15.77 4.26
N ASN A 13 11.44 -16.59 5.17
CA ASN A 13 10.67 -17.21 6.25
C ASN A 13 10.84 -16.48 7.60
N ARG A 14 10.95 -15.14 7.61
CA ARG A 14 11.27 -14.38 8.83
C ARG A 14 10.44 -13.11 8.96
N VAL A 15 10.14 -12.78 10.21
CA VAL A 15 9.68 -11.46 10.65
C VAL A 15 10.68 -10.90 11.64
N VAL A 16 11.00 -9.63 11.51
CA VAL A 16 12.00 -8.95 12.33
C VAL A 16 11.38 -7.67 12.90
N ARG A 17 11.59 -7.44 14.18
CA ARG A 17 11.35 -6.15 14.84
C ARG A 17 12.68 -5.45 15.05
N LEU A 18 12.77 -4.24 14.58
CA LEU A 18 13.92 -3.36 14.78
C LEU A 18 13.51 -2.26 15.76
N ASP A 19 14.43 -1.88 16.62
CA ASP A 19 14.34 -0.64 17.37
C ASP A 19 14.41 0.53 16.39
N ARG A 20 13.44 1.42 16.45
CA ARG A 20 13.31 2.50 15.49
C ARG A 20 14.44 3.53 15.55
N GLN A 21 15.00 3.79 16.73
CA GLN A 21 16.03 4.81 16.92
C GLN A 21 17.42 4.31 16.52
N THR A 22 17.70 3.05 16.84
CA THR A 22 19.04 2.48 16.67
C THR A 22 19.15 1.57 15.43
N GLY A 23 18.03 1.12 14.86
CA GLY A 23 18.00 0.10 13.82
C GLY A 23 18.41 -1.29 14.30
N SER A 24 18.67 -1.48 15.60
CA SER A 24 19.08 -2.76 16.15
C SER A 24 17.92 -3.75 16.18
N ILE A 25 18.22 -5.04 15.96
CA ILE A 25 17.23 -6.11 16.01
C ILE A 25 16.82 -6.33 17.47
N VAL A 26 15.53 -6.11 17.76
CA VAL A 26 14.92 -6.40 19.07
C VAL A 26 14.57 -7.87 19.16
N TRP A 27 13.91 -8.41 18.13
CA TRP A 27 13.66 -9.83 18.01
C TRP A 27 13.55 -10.25 16.53
N ARG A 28 13.72 -11.54 16.31
CA ARG A 28 13.53 -12.20 15.02
C ARG A 28 12.79 -13.50 15.24
N THR A 29 11.74 -13.74 14.47
CA THR A 29 10.98 -14.98 14.51
C THR A 29 10.89 -15.62 13.13
N THR A 30 10.72 -16.93 13.08
CA THR A 30 10.51 -17.69 11.84
C THR A 30 9.04 -17.91 11.62
N THR A 31 8.63 -17.93 10.35
CA THR A 31 7.28 -18.22 9.90
C THR A 31 7.16 -19.66 9.38
N ASP A 32 5.93 -20.15 9.29
CA ASP A 32 5.62 -21.41 8.61
C ASP A 32 5.57 -21.18 7.09
N GLY A 33 6.72 -21.34 6.45
CA GLY A 33 6.93 -21.02 5.02
C GLY A 33 7.36 -19.57 4.78
N ASP A 34 7.60 -19.23 3.51
CA ASP A 34 8.02 -17.90 3.11
C ASP A 34 6.90 -16.88 3.29
N VAL A 35 7.26 -15.67 3.68
CA VAL A 35 6.30 -14.56 3.78
C VAL A 35 5.94 -14.08 2.38
N THR A 36 4.68 -14.22 2.02
CA THR A 36 4.12 -13.76 0.73
C THR A 36 3.50 -12.37 0.84
N ALA A 37 3.07 -11.99 2.05
CA ALA A 37 2.42 -10.71 2.30
C ALA A 37 2.65 -10.25 3.73
N GLY A 38 3.15 -9.07 3.89
CA GLY A 38 3.42 -8.49 5.21
C GLY A 38 4.06 -7.12 5.08
N VAL A 39 4.15 -6.40 6.13
CA VAL A 39 3.73 -6.64 7.51
C VAL A 39 2.53 -5.76 7.82
N GLY A 40 1.50 -6.32 8.48
CA GLY A 40 0.44 -5.55 9.13
C GLY A 40 0.71 -5.48 10.63
N THR A 41 0.46 -4.33 11.27
CA THR A 41 0.64 -4.16 12.72
C THR A 41 -0.25 -3.05 13.27
N ASP A 42 -0.63 -3.20 14.54
CA ASP A 42 -1.23 -2.16 15.38
C ASP A 42 -0.24 -1.62 16.44
N GLY A 43 1.03 -2.05 16.36
CA GLY A 43 2.07 -1.74 17.35
C GLY A 43 2.23 -2.79 18.44
N SER A 44 1.20 -3.59 18.71
CA SER A 44 1.21 -4.66 19.73
C SER A 44 1.19 -6.05 19.11
N HIS A 45 0.63 -6.18 17.92
CA HIS A 45 0.56 -7.43 17.16
C HIS A 45 1.14 -7.24 15.76
N VAL A 46 1.69 -8.30 15.23
CA VAL A 46 2.29 -8.35 13.90
C VAL A 46 1.68 -9.49 13.09
N ALA A 47 1.13 -9.19 11.93
CA ALA A 47 0.48 -10.18 11.08
C ALA A 47 1.19 -10.29 9.73
N VAL A 48 1.36 -11.52 9.24
CA VAL A 48 1.93 -11.82 7.91
C VAL A 48 1.17 -12.96 7.25
N GLY A 49 1.20 -13.00 5.92
CA GLY A 49 0.77 -14.15 5.12
C GLY A 49 1.94 -15.00 4.71
N THR A 50 1.73 -16.29 4.65
CA THR A 50 2.78 -17.27 4.30
C THR A 50 2.43 -18.08 3.07
N SER A 51 3.46 -18.62 2.40
CA SER A 51 3.36 -19.49 1.23
C SER A 51 2.64 -20.82 1.50
N THR A 52 2.43 -21.15 2.78
CA THR A 52 1.61 -22.31 3.19
C THR A 52 0.10 -22.02 3.18
N GLY A 53 -0.29 -20.79 2.77
CA GLY A 53 -1.70 -20.36 2.73
C GLY A 53 -2.28 -20.06 4.11
N LYS A 54 -1.46 -19.51 5.01
CA LYS A 54 -1.87 -19.11 6.36
C LYS A 54 -1.66 -17.62 6.60
N VAL A 55 -2.43 -17.05 7.51
CA VAL A 55 -2.07 -15.85 8.23
C VAL A 55 -1.51 -16.23 9.59
N GLN A 56 -0.36 -15.68 9.95
CA GLN A 56 0.26 -15.85 11.27
C GLN A 56 0.30 -14.51 11.98
N VAL A 57 -0.06 -14.51 13.27
CA VAL A 57 -0.07 -13.31 14.12
C VAL A 57 0.82 -13.55 15.32
N PHE A 58 1.73 -12.61 15.55
CA PHE A 58 2.71 -12.62 16.61
C PHE A 58 2.42 -11.48 17.60
N ASP A 59 2.77 -11.68 18.87
CA ASP A 59 2.69 -10.66 19.91
C ASP A 59 3.87 -9.67 19.85
N ALA A 60 3.91 -8.73 20.80
CA ALA A 60 4.95 -7.71 20.88
C ALA A 60 6.36 -8.28 21.11
N GLU A 61 6.47 -9.47 21.66
CA GLU A 61 7.70 -10.21 21.93
C GLU A 61 8.13 -11.12 20.76
N GLY A 62 7.34 -11.19 19.69
CA GLY A 62 7.59 -12.01 18.49
C GLY A 62 7.19 -13.47 18.67
N LYS A 63 6.41 -13.81 19.68
CA LYS A 63 5.86 -15.15 19.87
C LYS A 63 4.59 -15.31 19.06
N LEU A 64 4.41 -16.47 18.41
CA LEU A 64 3.18 -16.80 17.70
C LEU A 64 1.99 -16.83 18.66
N SER A 65 1.04 -15.90 18.45
CA SER A 65 -0.21 -15.85 19.21
C SER A 65 -1.24 -16.83 18.64
N TRP A 66 -1.42 -16.78 17.34
CA TRP A 66 -2.30 -17.69 16.61
C TRP A 66 -1.99 -17.73 15.11
N GLU A 67 -2.52 -18.72 14.44
CA GLU A 67 -2.52 -18.84 12.99
C GLU A 67 -3.87 -19.30 12.47
N ALA A 68 -4.20 -18.95 11.22
CA ALA A 68 -5.43 -19.43 10.57
C ALA A 68 -5.14 -19.74 9.09
N LYS A 69 -5.75 -20.84 8.61
CA LYS A 69 -5.70 -21.22 7.20
C LYS A 69 -6.62 -20.31 6.38
N LEU A 70 -6.13 -19.85 5.25
CA LEU A 70 -6.85 -19.00 4.31
C LEU A 70 -7.47 -19.81 3.16
N SER A 71 -8.38 -19.19 2.42
CA SER A 71 -9.01 -19.80 1.24
C SER A 71 -8.10 -19.83 0.02
N SER A 72 -7.16 -18.88 -0.06
CA SER A 72 -6.18 -18.74 -1.13
C SER A 72 -4.98 -17.92 -0.64
N ASP A 73 -4.01 -17.69 -1.49
CA ASP A 73 -2.81 -16.93 -1.17
C ASP A 73 -3.13 -15.48 -0.81
N MET A 74 -2.34 -14.92 0.08
CA MET A 74 -2.38 -13.51 0.45
C MET A 74 -1.22 -12.78 -0.25
N GLU A 75 -1.55 -11.72 -1.01
CA GLU A 75 -0.59 -10.98 -1.82
C GLU A 75 -0.34 -9.56 -1.30
N VAL A 76 -1.15 -9.09 -0.35
CA VAL A 76 -1.06 -7.75 0.21
C VAL A 76 -0.98 -7.81 1.74
N PRO A 77 -0.30 -6.84 2.38
CA PRO A 77 -0.22 -6.79 3.83
C PRO A 77 -1.59 -6.86 4.49
N PRO A 78 -1.78 -7.66 5.54
CA PRO A 78 -3.00 -7.62 6.33
C PRO A 78 -3.15 -6.26 7.01
N LEU A 79 -4.39 -5.84 7.26
CA LEU A 79 -4.67 -4.68 8.12
C LEU A 79 -4.89 -5.17 9.55
N VAL A 80 -4.15 -4.62 10.50
CA VAL A 80 -4.31 -4.89 11.93
C VAL A 80 -4.81 -3.62 12.62
N GLY A 81 -5.84 -3.73 13.42
CA GLY A 81 -6.45 -2.61 14.13
C GLY A 81 -7.93 -2.83 14.42
N ALA A 82 -8.54 -1.96 15.22
CA ALA A 82 -9.96 -2.05 15.60
C ALA A 82 -10.35 -3.45 16.13
N ASN A 83 -9.47 -4.09 16.90
CA ASN A 83 -9.59 -5.46 17.41
C ASN A 83 -9.75 -6.53 16.31
N ARG A 84 -9.23 -6.28 15.11
CA ARG A 84 -9.32 -7.19 13.97
C ARG A 84 -7.98 -7.36 13.26
N VAL A 85 -7.83 -8.53 12.65
CA VAL A 85 -6.88 -8.78 11.57
C VAL A 85 -7.69 -9.00 10.30
N ILE A 86 -7.52 -8.11 9.33
CA ILE A 86 -8.24 -8.16 8.05
C ILE A 86 -7.29 -8.68 6.99
N VAL A 87 -7.72 -9.73 6.30
CA VAL A 87 -6.95 -10.41 5.27
C VAL A 87 -7.71 -10.35 3.95
N LYS A 88 -7.00 -10.02 2.88
CA LYS A 88 -7.48 -10.11 1.49
C LYS A 88 -6.72 -11.21 0.78
N THR A 89 -7.43 -12.15 0.17
CA THR A 89 -6.85 -13.28 -0.58
C THR A 89 -7.07 -13.13 -2.08
N SER A 90 -6.26 -13.83 -2.88
CA SER A 90 -6.26 -13.75 -4.35
C SER A 90 -7.58 -14.23 -4.99
N ASP A 91 -8.38 -15.03 -4.28
CA ASP A 91 -9.73 -15.42 -4.66
C ASP A 91 -10.79 -14.33 -4.39
N THR A 92 -10.37 -13.08 -4.21
CA THR A 92 -11.20 -11.89 -3.93
C THR A 92 -11.96 -11.92 -2.60
N ARG A 93 -11.61 -12.83 -1.70
CA ARG A 93 -12.19 -12.90 -0.37
C ARG A 93 -11.50 -11.94 0.59
N ILE A 94 -12.30 -11.30 1.43
CA ILE A 94 -11.83 -10.46 2.54
C ILE A 94 -12.37 -11.07 3.82
N THR A 95 -11.49 -11.37 4.76
CA THR A 95 -11.85 -12.04 6.01
C THR A 95 -11.40 -11.20 7.19
N GLY A 96 -12.29 -10.99 8.15
CA GLY A 96 -11.99 -10.38 9.45
C GLY A 96 -11.88 -11.46 10.53
N PHE A 97 -10.71 -11.51 11.16
CA PHE A 97 -10.44 -12.34 12.33
C PHE A 97 -10.44 -11.49 13.58
N ASP A 98 -10.86 -12.05 14.69
CA ASP A 98 -10.65 -11.46 16.00
C ASP A 98 -9.15 -11.39 16.31
N LEU A 99 -8.67 -10.24 16.74
CA LEU A 99 -7.24 -9.96 16.92
C LEU A 99 -6.59 -10.89 17.95
N ILE A 100 -7.32 -11.21 19.02
CA ILE A 100 -6.77 -11.95 20.17
C ILE A 100 -6.94 -13.46 19.98
N THR A 101 -8.10 -13.90 19.52
CA THR A 101 -8.45 -15.32 19.47
C THR A 101 -8.14 -15.98 18.13
N GLY A 102 -7.95 -15.19 17.06
CA GLY A 102 -7.79 -15.71 15.71
C GLY A 102 -9.08 -16.31 15.13
N GLN A 103 -10.21 -16.22 15.82
CA GLN A 103 -11.48 -16.71 15.31
C GLN A 103 -11.98 -15.83 14.17
N ARG A 104 -12.48 -16.48 13.08
CA ARG A 104 -13.11 -15.76 11.98
C ARG A 104 -14.43 -15.16 12.44
N VAL A 105 -14.54 -13.83 12.37
CA VAL A 105 -15.73 -13.08 12.76
C VAL A 105 -16.68 -12.93 11.57
N TRP A 106 -16.13 -12.58 10.40
CA TRP A 106 -16.88 -12.38 9.17
C TRP A 106 -16.02 -12.67 7.94
N HIS A 107 -16.67 -12.80 6.80
CA HIS A 107 -16.04 -12.76 5.50
C HIS A 107 -16.93 -12.06 4.48
N TYR A 108 -16.30 -11.42 3.52
CA TYR A 108 -16.91 -10.85 2.32
C TYR A 108 -16.35 -11.59 1.11
N GLN A 109 -17.21 -11.98 0.15
CA GLN A 109 -16.80 -12.59 -1.10
C GLN A 109 -17.03 -11.59 -2.23
N GLY A 110 -15.93 -11.10 -2.83
CA GLY A 110 -15.97 -10.28 -4.02
C GLY A 110 -16.27 -11.08 -5.29
N GLN A 111 -16.59 -10.38 -6.35
CA GLN A 111 -16.69 -10.98 -7.69
C GLN A 111 -15.30 -11.07 -8.29
N ALA A 112 -14.86 -12.26 -8.65
CA ALA A 112 -13.63 -12.47 -9.38
C ALA A 112 -13.91 -12.28 -10.88
N PRO A 113 -13.25 -11.35 -11.58
CA PRO A 113 -13.28 -11.29 -13.03
C PRO A 113 -12.54 -12.50 -13.63
N ALA A 114 -12.75 -12.76 -14.91
CA ALA A 114 -12.11 -13.89 -15.61
C ALA A 114 -10.56 -13.77 -15.62
N LEU A 115 -10.05 -12.54 -15.62
CA LEU A 115 -8.63 -12.23 -15.59
C LEU A 115 -8.37 -11.06 -14.62
N THR A 116 -7.31 -11.17 -13.83
CA THR A 116 -6.83 -10.13 -12.91
C THR A 116 -5.35 -9.88 -13.11
N LEU A 117 -4.90 -8.66 -12.83
CA LEU A 117 -3.48 -8.30 -12.91
C LEU A 117 -2.63 -8.85 -11.77
N ARG A 118 -3.24 -9.45 -10.73
CA ARG A 118 -2.58 -9.62 -9.43
C ARG A 118 -1.95 -8.32 -8.92
N ALA A 119 -2.57 -7.19 -9.26
CA ALA A 119 -2.12 -5.89 -8.79
C ALA A 119 -2.19 -5.84 -7.26
N PHE A 120 -1.14 -5.32 -6.65
CA PHE A 120 -1.05 -5.17 -5.19
C PHE A 120 -2.04 -4.11 -4.69
N SER A 121 -3.33 -4.44 -4.75
CA SER A 121 -4.41 -3.60 -4.24
C SER A 121 -4.48 -3.71 -2.73
N GLN A 122 -3.74 -2.85 -2.06
CA GLN A 122 -3.66 -2.80 -0.60
C GLN A 122 -4.94 -2.25 0.02
N MET A 123 -5.17 -2.61 1.27
CA MET A 123 -6.25 -2.07 2.08
C MET A 123 -5.78 -0.84 2.87
N ALA A 124 -6.72 0.04 3.23
CA ALA A 124 -6.44 1.20 4.07
C ALA A 124 -7.55 1.41 5.12
N TRP A 125 -7.16 1.86 6.32
CA TRP A 125 -8.12 2.37 7.30
C TRP A 125 -8.66 3.73 6.84
N SER A 126 -9.96 3.96 7.03
CA SER A 126 -10.62 5.24 6.80
C SER A 126 -11.72 5.48 7.83
N PRO A 127 -12.22 6.72 7.97
CA PRO A 127 -13.40 6.98 8.81
C PRO A 127 -14.65 6.19 8.39
N ALA A 128 -14.76 5.84 7.12
CA ALA A 128 -15.87 5.02 6.59
C ALA A 128 -15.70 3.51 6.85
N GLY A 129 -14.54 3.06 7.32
CA GLY A 129 -14.19 1.67 7.50
C GLY A 129 -12.92 1.25 6.76
N ILE A 130 -12.86 0.02 6.31
CA ILE A 130 -11.73 -0.53 5.58
C ILE A 130 -11.91 -0.28 4.09
N LEU A 131 -11.07 0.56 3.50
CA LEU A 131 -11.04 0.75 2.05
C LEU A 131 -10.36 -0.44 1.39
N VAL A 132 -11.00 -0.99 0.38
CA VAL A 132 -10.53 -2.16 -0.37
C VAL A 132 -10.76 -1.95 -1.86
N GLY A 133 -9.68 -1.89 -2.62
CA GLY A 133 -9.74 -1.94 -4.07
C GLY A 133 -10.07 -3.36 -4.56
N GLN A 134 -10.88 -3.44 -5.61
CA GLN A 134 -11.32 -4.69 -6.22
C GLN A 134 -10.77 -4.82 -7.65
N ALA A 135 -10.65 -6.06 -8.10
CA ALA A 135 -10.21 -6.42 -9.44
C ALA A 135 -11.22 -6.07 -10.56
N ASN A 136 -12.35 -5.48 -10.23
CA ASN A 136 -13.36 -5.02 -11.19
C ASN A 136 -13.44 -3.49 -11.30
N GLY A 137 -12.38 -2.79 -10.88
CA GLY A 137 -12.30 -1.34 -10.92
C GLY A 137 -13.14 -0.61 -9.88
N ARG A 138 -13.54 -1.28 -8.80
CA ARG A 138 -14.36 -0.70 -7.73
C ARG A 138 -13.53 -0.50 -6.47
N LEU A 139 -13.79 0.58 -5.76
CA LEU A 139 -13.34 0.83 -4.40
C LEU A 139 -14.51 0.66 -3.45
N MET A 140 -14.36 -0.20 -2.46
CA MET A 140 -15.36 -0.42 -1.43
C MET A 140 -14.83 0.01 -0.06
N ALA A 141 -15.75 0.40 0.84
CA ALA A 141 -15.47 0.44 2.27
C ALA A 141 -16.28 -0.63 2.98
N LEU A 142 -15.62 -1.42 3.83
CA LEU A 142 -16.24 -2.46 4.65
C LEU A 142 -16.25 -2.05 6.11
N ASN A 143 -17.34 -2.35 6.80
CA ASN A 143 -17.41 -2.20 8.25
C ASN A 143 -16.47 -3.22 8.90
N PRO A 144 -15.49 -2.83 9.74
CA PRO A 144 -14.53 -3.74 10.34
C PRO A 144 -15.15 -4.75 11.30
N ASN A 145 -16.34 -4.50 11.84
CA ASN A 145 -16.98 -5.37 12.83
C ASN A 145 -17.74 -6.54 12.21
N ASP A 146 -18.37 -6.33 11.05
CA ASP A 146 -19.29 -7.31 10.44
C ASP A 146 -19.08 -7.56 8.94
N GLY A 147 -18.13 -6.85 8.30
CA GLY A 147 -17.78 -7.01 6.89
C GLY A 147 -18.84 -6.48 5.90
N ARG A 148 -19.88 -5.76 6.37
CA ARG A 148 -20.88 -5.17 5.46
C ARG A 148 -20.28 -4.04 4.64
N VAL A 149 -20.68 -3.98 3.36
CA VAL A 149 -20.33 -2.87 2.48
C VAL A 149 -21.08 -1.62 2.95
N VAL A 150 -20.34 -0.58 3.29
CA VAL A 150 -20.87 0.73 3.70
C VAL A 150 -20.72 1.77 2.61
N PHE A 151 -19.81 1.54 1.67
CA PHE A 151 -19.56 2.41 0.53
C PHE A 151 -19.07 1.56 -0.65
N ASP A 152 -19.43 1.97 -1.88
CA ASP A 152 -19.02 1.30 -3.11
C ASP A 152 -19.02 2.30 -4.27
N ALA A 153 -17.87 2.49 -4.91
CA ALA A 153 -17.67 3.45 -5.99
C ALA A 153 -16.90 2.84 -7.17
N VAL A 154 -17.19 3.32 -8.36
CA VAL A 154 -16.46 2.97 -9.58
C VAL A 154 -15.25 3.89 -9.73
N ILE A 155 -14.04 3.30 -9.76
CA ILE A 155 -12.77 3.98 -10.03
C ILE A 155 -12.43 3.88 -11.51
N GLY A 156 -12.67 2.71 -12.10
CA GLY A 156 -12.47 2.48 -13.52
C GLY A 156 -13.58 1.59 -14.09
N GLN A 157 -13.80 1.70 -15.38
CA GLN A 157 -14.75 0.86 -16.12
C GLN A 157 -14.02 0.08 -17.18
N ALA A 158 -14.21 -1.24 -17.18
CA ALA A 158 -13.67 -2.13 -18.20
C ALA A 158 -14.13 -1.69 -19.59
N LYS A 159 -13.19 -1.51 -20.51
CA LYS A 159 -13.44 -1.10 -21.91
C LYS A 159 -12.66 -2.04 -22.81
N GLY A 160 -13.24 -2.41 -23.96
CA GLY A 160 -12.60 -3.26 -24.93
C GLY A 160 -13.38 -4.56 -25.20
N ILE A 161 -12.86 -5.34 -26.14
CA ILE A 161 -13.48 -6.58 -26.63
C ILE A 161 -12.80 -7.80 -25.99
N THR A 162 -11.48 -7.74 -25.84
CA THR A 162 -10.68 -8.84 -25.25
C THR A 162 -10.64 -8.76 -23.71
N GLU A 163 -10.39 -9.89 -23.05
CA GLU A 163 -10.23 -9.94 -21.59
C GLU A 163 -9.06 -9.07 -21.10
N VAL A 164 -7.99 -8.97 -21.86
CA VAL A 164 -6.82 -8.12 -21.53
C VAL A 164 -7.18 -6.63 -21.61
N GLU A 165 -7.93 -6.20 -22.61
CA GLU A 165 -8.40 -4.81 -22.72
C GLU A 165 -9.40 -4.45 -21.62
N ARG A 166 -10.00 -5.43 -20.97
CA ARG A 166 -10.99 -5.27 -19.90
C ARG A 166 -10.39 -5.33 -18.50
N LEU A 167 -9.07 -5.52 -18.37
CA LEU A 167 -8.37 -5.42 -17.09
C LEU A 167 -8.51 -4.01 -16.52
N ILE A 168 -9.00 -3.90 -15.30
CA ILE A 168 -9.33 -2.60 -14.68
C ILE A 168 -9.11 -2.61 -13.15
N ASP A 169 -8.19 -3.42 -12.68
CA ASP A 169 -7.96 -3.58 -11.26
C ASP A 169 -7.64 -2.25 -10.57
N VAL A 170 -8.24 -2.00 -9.40
CA VAL A 170 -7.78 -0.93 -8.52
C VAL A 170 -6.42 -1.32 -7.98
N VAL A 171 -5.45 -0.43 -8.13
CA VAL A 171 -4.03 -0.70 -7.82
C VAL A 171 -3.56 0.06 -6.59
N GLY A 172 -2.53 -0.47 -5.95
CA GLY A 172 -1.86 0.14 -4.82
C GLY A 172 -2.76 0.36 -3.60
N ARG A 173 -2.34 1.26 -2.73
CA ARG A 173 -3.06 1.61 -1.51
C ARG A 173 -3.93 2.85 -1.75
N PRO A 174 -5.24 2.80 -1.47
CA PRO A 174 -6.07 3.99 -1.48
C PRO A 174 -5.52 5.02 -0.48
N TRP A 175 -5.47 6.28 -0.90
CA TRP A 175 -5.08 7.38 -0.03
C TRP A 175 -6.33 8.08 0.54
N VAL A 176 -6.29 8.46 1.80
CA VAL A 176 -7.41 9.13 2.46
C VAL A 176 -6.94 10.04 3.58
N ASP A 177 -7.56 11.22 3.65
CA ASP A 177 -7.50 12.11 4.81
C ASP A 177 -8.91 12.56 5.24
N GLN A 178 -9.00 13.67 5.94
CA GLN A 178 -10.29 14.17 6.45
C GLN A 178 -11.23 14.71 5.34
N GLU A 179 -10.68 15.14 4.21
CA GLU A 179 -11.42 15.82 3.13
C GLU A 179 -11.55 14.97 1.88
N LEU A 180 -10.47 14.26 1.51
CA LEU A 180 -10.31 13.62 0.22
C LEU A 180 -9.96 12.13 0.38
N MET A 181 -10.54 11.32 -0.48
CA MET A 181 -10.22 9.90 -0.66
C MET A 181 -9.90 9.67 -2.14
N CYS A 182 -8.72 9.13 -2.43
CA CYS A 182 -8.28 8.86 -3.79
C CYS A 182 -7.92 7.39 -3.99
N ALA A 183 -8.22 6.86 -5.16
CA ALA A 183 -7.81 5.55 -5.62
C ALA A 183 -7.49 5.58 -7.12
N ALA A 184 -6.66 4.66 -7.55
CA ALA A 184 -6.25 4.55 -8.93
C ALA A 184 -6.58 3.17 -9.50
N ALA A 185 -6.85 3.09 -10.79
CA ALA A 185 -7.10 1.84 -11.49
C ALA A 185 -6.18 1.70 -12.71
N PHE A 186 -5.67 0.49 -12.90
CA PHE A 186 -4.93 0.12 -14.11
C PHE A 186 -5.81 0.30 -15.36
N GLN A 187 -5.24 0.79 -16.44
CA GLN A 187 -5.95 1.16 -17.68
C GLN A 187 -7.15 2.09 -17.43
N GLY A 188 -7.14 2.84 -16.34
CA GLY A 188 -8.29 3.60 -15.87
C GLY A 188 -7.99 5.05 -15.55
N ASN A 189 -8.31 5.41 -14.34
CA ASN A 189 -8.21 6.77 -13.85
C ASN A 189 -7.63 6.78 -12.43
N VAL A 190 -7.08 7.93 -12.05
CA VAL A 190 -7.06 8.37 -10.65
C VAL A 190 -8.37 9.06 -10.37
N VAL A 191 -9.08 8.62 -9.34
CA VAL A 191 -10.37 9.18 -8.94
C VAL A 191 -10.25 9.66 -7.52
N CYS A 192 -10.59 10.93 -7.28
CA CYS A 192 -10.65 11.51 -5.95
C CYS A 192 -12.08 11.89 -5.59
N MET A 193 -12.50 11.51 -4.41
CA MET A 193 -13.83 11.67 -3.86
C MET A 193 -13.76 12.38 -2.52
N ASN A 194 -14.83 13.04 -2.14
CA ASN A 194 -14.98 13.61 -0.81
C ASN A 194 -15.04 12.48 0.23
N ALA A 195 -14.15 12.50 1.22
CA ALA A 195 -13.99 11.42 2.20
C ALA A 195 -15.22 11.27 3.14
N GLN A 196 -16.03 12.31 3.28
CA GLN A 196 -17.19 12.32 4.18
C GLN A 196 -18.46 11.73 3.55
N ASN A 197 -18.64 11.94 2.22
CA ASN A 197 -19.90 11.59 1.55
C ASN A 197 -19.71 10.76 0.26
N GLY A 198 -18.47 10.46 -0.12
CA GLY A 198 -18.15 9.65 -1.30
C GLY A 198 -18.45 10.32 -2.65
N ARG A 199 -18.81 11.60 -2.69
CA ARG A 199 -19.09 12.28 -3.96
C ARG A 199 -17.81 12.51 -4.74
N LEU A 200 -17.88 12.29 -6.05
CA LEU A 200 -16.79 12.58 -6.96
C LEU A 200 -16.38 14.04 -6.85
N VAL A 201 -15.10 14.29 -6.63
CA VAL A 201 -14.49 15.62 -6.72
C VAL A 201 -13.91 15.83 -8.10
N TRP A 202 -13.05 14.91 -8.54
CA TRP A 202 -12.47 14.90 -9.89
C TRP A 202 -11.96 13.49 -10.26
N ASN A 203 -11.70 13.30 -11.55
CA ASN A 203 -10.94 12.17 -12.07
C ASN A 203 -9.95 12.64 -13.13
N ALA A 204 -8.86 11.89 -13.30
CA ALA A 204 -7.87 12.11 -14.34
C ALA A 204 -7.46 10.76 -14.95
N LYS A 205 -7.27 10.71 -16.27
CA LYS A 205 -6.85 9.48 -16.95
C LYS A 205 -5.37 9.24 -16.70
N VAL A 206 -5.03 8.11 -16.09
CA VAL A 206 -3.66 7.62 -15.88
C VAL A 206 -3.70 6.11 -15.87
N ASP A 207 -2.79 5.47 -16.59
CA ASP A 207 -2.62 4.02 -16.55
C ASP A 207 -1.78 3.64 -15.31
N ALA A 208 -2.40 3.78 -14.13
CA ALA A 208 -1.73 3.68 -12.84
C ALA A 208 -1.26 2.26 -12.53
N VAL A 209 -0.09 2.14 -11.88
CA VAL A 209 0.44 0.87 -11.37
C VAL A 209 0.69 0.89 -9.86
N THR A 210 0.62 2.08 -9.25
CA THR A 210 0.76 2.28 -7.81
C THR A 210 -0.53 2.81 -7.20
N GLY A 211 -0.53 3.11 -5.91
CA GLY A 211 -1.60 3.87 -5.27
C GLY A 211 -1.24 5.35 -5.20
N PRO A 212 -2.25 6.24 -5.25
CA PRO A 212 -2.01 7.67 -5.16
C PRO A 212 -1.50 8.07 -3.78
N VAL A 213 -0.69 9.13 -3.77
CA VAL A 213 -0.25 9.81 -2.55
C VAL A 213 -0.61 11.29 -2.69
N ALA A 214 -1.01 11.94 -1.61
CA ALA A 214 -1.33 13.36 -1.67
C ALA A 214 -0.70 14.16 -0.55
N ASP A 215 -0.56 15.45 -0.81
CA ASP A 215 -0.27 16.46 0.19
C ASP A 215 -1.40 17.52 0.23
N GLY A 216 -1.15 18.65 0.86
CA GLY A 216 -2.14 19.72 0.95
C GLY A 216 -2.48 20.41 -0.39
N ARG A 217 -1.72 20.19 -1.45
CA ARG A 217 -1.83 20.90 -2.75
C ARG A 217 -2.00 19.97 -3.94
N LEU A 218 -1.31 18.83 -3.97
CA LEU A 218 -1.21 17.94 -5.12
C LEU A 218 -1.53 16.50 -4.74
N VAL A 219 -1.93 15.72 -5.74
CA VAL A 219 -2.07 14.26 -5.72
C VAL A 219 -1.08 13.71 -6.73
N TYR A 220 -0.27 12.75 -6.32
CA TYR A 220 0.81 12.15 -7.11
C TYR A 220 0.46 10.71 -7.46
N GLU A 221 0.80 10.30 -8.68
CA GLU A 221 0.59 8.95 -9.19
C GLU A 221 1.74 8.51 -10.09
N VAL A 222 2.01 7.21 -10.12
CA VAL A 222 2.99 6.60 -11.04
C VAL A 222 2.25 5.74 -12.04
N ASP A 223 2.53 5.96 -13.31
CA ASP A 223 1.96 5.16 -14.40
C ASP A 223 2.84 3.94 -14.77
N ASP A 224 2.33 3.12 -15.68
CA ASP A 224 2.98 1.89 -16.14
C ASP A 224 4.32 2.10 -16.85
N ALA A 225 4.56 3.28 -17.40
CA ALA A 225 5.84 3.69 -17.97
C ALA A 225 6.80 4.30 -16.94
N SER A 226 6.41 4.37 -15.65
CA SER A 226 7.14 5.05 -14.57
C SER A 226 7.20 6.57 -14.73
N ARG A 227 6.24 7.18 -15.41
CA ARG A 227 6.05 8.63 -15.34
C ARG A 227 5.42 8.98 -14.01
N ILE A 228 5.87 10.08 -13.44
CA ILE A 228 5.32 10.60 -12.18
C ILE A 228 4.45 11.79 -12.52
N HIS A 229 3.17 11.66 -12.26
CA HIS A 229 2.14 12.68 -12.49
C HIS A 229 1.81 13.40 -11.20
N ALA A 230 1.57 14.71 -11.28
CA ALA A 230 1.01 15.49 -10.19
C ALA A 230 -0.23 16.24 -10.63
N PHE A 231 -1.30 16.06 -9.90
CA PHE A 231 -2.59 16.70 -10.15
C PHE A 231 -2.96 17.68 -9.04
N ASN A 232 -3.54 18.80 -9.40
CA ASN A 232 -4.09 19.73 -8.42
C ASN A 232 -5.16 19.01 -7.58
N ARG A 233 -5.02 19.05 -6.26
CA ARG A 233 -5.85 18.33 -5.30
C ARG A 233 -7.33 18.71 -5.39
N GLN A 234 -7.65 19.96 -5.76
CA GLN A 234 -9.03 20.47 -5.76
C GLN A 234 -9.79 20.15 -7.03
N ASN A 235 -9.11 20.07 -8.19
CA ASN A 235 -9.77 20.00 -9.48
C ASN A 235 -9.21 18.96 -10.46
N GLY A 236 -8.17 18.21 -10.08
CA GLY A 236 -7.57 17.16 -10.91
C GLY A 236 -6.82 17.64 -12.16
N ARG A 237 -6.59 18.96 -12.30
CA ARG A 237 -5.76 19.45 -13.41
C ARG A 237 -4.31 19.02 -13.19
N GLU A 238 -3.70 18.49 -14.22
CA GLU A 238 -2.29 18.12 -14.19
C GLU A 238 -1.43 19.37 -14.00
N ALA A 239 -0.63 19.36 -12.93
CA ALA A 239 0.28 20.43 -12.59
C ALA A 239 1.64 20.23 -13.28
N TRP A 240 2.13 18.99 -13.26
CA TRP A 240 3.34 18.59 -13.96
C TRP A 240 3.38 17.06 -14.17
N VAL A 241 4.19 16.63 -15.13
CA VAL A 241 4.59 15.25 -15.37
C VAL A 241 6.11 15.19 -15.41
N ASN A 242 6.71 14.19 -14.76
CA ASN A 242 8.13 13.90 -14.88
C ASN A 242 8.35 12.57 -15.60
N GLU A 243 9.03 12.61 -16.75
CA GLU A 243 9.34 11.46 -17.60
C GLU A 243 10.81 11.00 -17.46
N SER A 244 11.59 11.59 -16.55
CA SER A 244 13.02 11.25 -16.38
C SER A 244 13.28 9.84 -15.88
N PHE A 245 12.23 9.13 -15.43
CA PHE A 245 12.33 7.81 -14.82
C PHE A 245 11.63 6.70 -15.64
N LEU A 246 11.41 6.95 -16.93
CA LEU A 246 10.79 5.98 -17.82
C LEU A 246 11.41 4.59 -17.69
N TYR A 247 10.55 3.58 -17.52
CA TYR A 247 10.89 2.15 -17.46
C TYR A 247 11.81 1.76 -16.30
N ARG A 248 11.84 2.54 -15.21
CA ARG A 248 12.65 2.24 -14.03
C ARG A 248 11.89 1.51 -12.93
N SER A 249 10.65 1.14 -13.16
CA SER A 249 9.76 0.49 -12.17
C SER A 249 9.69 1.31 -10.86
N ALA A 250 9.37 2.60 -11.00
CA ALA A 250 9.27 3.49 -9.85
C ALA A 250 8.23 2.97 -8.86
N SER A 251 8.60 2.91 -7.57
CA SER A 251 7.69 2.57 -6.49
C SER A 251 6.65 3.67 -6.27
N ALA A 252 5.59 3.37 -5.49
CA ALA A 252 4.68 4.42 -5.04
C ALA A 252 5.47 5.55 -4.36
N PRO A 253 5.17 6.82 -4.71
CA PRO A 253 5.85 7.95 -4.09
C PRO A 253 5.44 8.10 -2.62
N ILE A 254 6.29 8.72 -1.83
CA ILE A 254 6.05 8.99 -0.42
C ILE A 254 6.61 10.36 -0.05
N ARG A 255 6.01 11.01 0.96
CA ARG A 255 6.55 12.27 1.49
C ARG A 255 7.74 11.98 2.40
N VAL A 256 8.85 12.70 2.18
CA VAL A 256 10.03 12.68 3.03
C VAL A 256 10.48 14.13 3.23
N GLY A 257 10.33 14.64 4.44
CA GLY A 257 10.56 16.06 4.70
C GLY A 257 9.64 16.94 3.83
N THR A 258 10.26 17.84 3.08
CA THR A 258 9.58 18.71 2.12
C THR A 258 9.48 18.12 0.72
N SER A 259 10.21 17.03 0.45
CA SER A 259 10.30 16.37 -0.86
C SER A 259 9.31 15.23 -1.05
N LEU A 260 9.13 14.83 -2.29
CA LEU A 260 8.49 13.58 -2.71
C LEU A 260 9.58 12.57 -3.06
N ALA A 261 9.58 11.39 -2.43
CA ALA A 261 10.60 10.36 -2.66
C ALA A 261 9.98 9.09 -3.23
N PHE A 262 10.74 8.34 -4.03
CA PHE A 262 10.40 7.01 -4.52
C PHE A 262 11.67 6.19 -4.79
N GLY A 263 11.52 4.88 -4.74
CA GLY A 263 12.58 3.94 -5.10
C GLY A 263 12.44 3.41 -6.52
N ASP A 264 13.50 2.83 -7.06
CA ASP A 264 13.51 2.16 -8.35
C ASP A 264 14.14 0.76 -8.30
N TYR A 265 14.08 0.03 -9.41
CA TYR A 265 14.62 -1.33 -9.49
C TYR A 265 16.16 -1.40 -9.42
N GLU A 266 16.86 -0.28 -9.58
CA GLU A 266 18.31 -0.21 -9.38
C GLU A 266 18.72 0.14 -7.94
N GLY A 267 17.74 0.35 -7.06
CA GLY A 267 17.94 0.71 -5.65
C GLY A 267 18.15 2.19 -5.41
N ASN A 268 17.91 3.05 -6.40
CA ASN A 268 17.99 4.47 -6.17
C ASN A 268 16.72 4.95 -5.45
N ILE A 269 16.92 5.79 -4.45
CA ILE A 269 15.87 6.62 -3.85
C ILE A 269 16.06 8.02 -4.40
N THR A 270 15.11 8.50 -5.19
CA THR A 270 15.12 9.82 -5.79
C THR A 270 14.14 10.74 -5.09
N PHE A 271 14.56 11.95 -4.81
CA PHE A 271 13.76 13.01 -4.20
C PHE A 271 13.41 14.04 -5.26
N LEU A 272 12.15 14.42 -5.30
CA LEU A 272 11.63 15.47 -6.19
C LEU A 272 11.11 16.65 -5.36
N ASP A 273 11.27 17.85 -5.89
CA ASP A 273 10.48 19.00 -5.45
C ASP A 273 9.00 18.74 -5.78
N PRO A 274 8.11 18.71 -4.79
CA PRO A 274 6.69 18.39 -5.03
C PRO A 274 5.99 19.41 -5.93
N ALA A 275 6.43 20.67 -5.92
CA ALA A 275 5.77 21.73 -6.68
C ALA A 275 6.10 21.69 -8.16
N THR A 276 7.31 21.22 -8.53
CA THR A 276 7.81 21.26 -9.91
C THR A 276 8.07 19.88 -10.51
N GLY A 277 8.17 18.84 -9.67
CA GLY A 277 8.55 17.49 -10.09
C GLY A 277 10.03 17.34 -10.44
N THR A 278 10.87 18.37 -10.19
CA THR A 278 12.31 18.31 -10.52
C THR A 278 13.08 17.50 -9.48
N PRO A 279 14.05 16.65 -9.89
CA PRO A 279 14.92 15.95 -8.95
C PRO A 279 15.78 16.93 -8.13
N VAL A 280 15.80 16.76 -6.81
CA VAL A 280 16.56 17.61 -5.87
C VAL A 280 17.66 16.85 -5.15
N ALA A 281 17.49 15.55 -4.94
CA ALA A 281 18.47 14.70 -4.29
C ALA A 281 18.31 13.23 -4.72
N ARG A 282 19.35 12.45 -4.46
CA ARG A 282 19.35 11.00 -4.71
C ARG A 282 20.26 10.30 -3.73
N THR A 283 19.84 9.15 -3.26
CA THR A 283 20.67 8.19 -2.54
C THR A 283 20.50 6.80 -3.13
N LYS A 284 21.34 5.83 -2.75
CA LYS A 284 21.30 4.47 -3.29
C LYS A 284 21.36 3.45 -2.15
N LEU A 285 20.49 2.46 -2.21
CA LEU A 285 20.50 1.26 -1.39
C LEU A 285 21.13 0.09 -2.16
N SER A 286 21.42 -1.02 -1.48
CA SER A 286 22.14 -2.16 -2.06
C SER A 286 21.33 -2.95 -3.08
N GLY A 287 20.01 -2.86 -3.10
CA GLY A 287 19.15 -3.63 -3.98
C GLY A 287 17.89 -2.90 -4.42
N ALA A 288 17.14 -3.50 -5.34
CA ALA A 288 15.94 -2.92 -5.89
C ALA A 288 14.91 -2.53 -4.81
N VAL A 289 14.25 -1.38 -4.99
CA VAL A 289 13.19 -0.89 -4.12
C VAL A 289 11.89 -0.87 -4.93
N THR A 290 11.15 -1.96 -4.85
CA THR A 290 9.91 -2.16 -5.62
C THR A 290 8.65 -2.10 -4.77
N THR A 291 8.81 -2.14 -3.44
CA THR A 291 7.69 -2.05 -2.50
C THR A 291 7.46 -0.62 -2.02
N PRO A 292 6.21 -0.24 -1.70
CA PRO A 292 5.94 1.07 -1.12
C PRO A 292 6.70 1.25 0.20
N ALA A 293 7.30 2.43 0.37
CA ALA A 293 7.93 2.81 1.62
C ALA A 293 6.88 3.09 2.71
N ALA A 294 7.31 3.01 3.97
CA ALA A 294 6.48 3.34 5.12
C ALA A 294 6.89 4.70 5.71
N GLN A 295 5.97 5.66 5.72
CA GLN A 295 6.24 6.99 6.25
C GLN A 295 6.38 6.96 7.77
N TYR A 296 7.38 7.67 8.29
CA TYR A 296 7.55 7.90 9.70
C TYR A 296 8.19 9.27 9.97
N GLY A 297 7.52 10.11 10.73
CA GLY A 297 8.00 11.45 11.04
C GLY A 297 8.29 12.25 9.76
N TYR A 298 9.49 12.82 9.68
CA TYR A 298 9.99 13.54 8.52
C TYR A 298 10.63 12.65 7.47
N GLY A 299 10.76 11.34 7.72
CA GLY A 299 11.42 10.38 6.83
C GLY A 299 10.50 9.24 6.41
N ALA A 300 11.09 8.28 5.71
CA ALA A 300 10.43 7.05 5.33
C ALA A 300 11.37 5.84 5.45
N VAL A 301 10.81 4.69 5.73
CA VAL A 301 11.52 3.41 5.76
C VAL A 301 11.32 2.72 4.43
N PHE A 302 12.42 2.45 3.74
CA PHE A 302 12.49 1.67 2.51
C PHE A 302 13.03 0.29 2.81
N GLN A 303 12.57 -0.69 2.05
CA GLN A 303 13.08 -2.06 2.09
C GLN A 303 13.50 -2.47 0.67
N THR A 304 14.68 -3.10 0.54
CA THR A 304 15.15 -3.66 -0.72
C THR A 304 14.72 -5.12 -0.87
N VAL A 305 14.75 -5.62 -2.09
CA VAL A 305 14.47 -7.04 -2.36
C VAL A 305 15.52 -7.98 -1.74
N GLU A 306 16.73 -7.49 -1.46
CA GLU A 306 17.79 -8.21 -0.75
C GLU A 306 17.58 -8.24 0.76
N GLY A 307 16.62 -7.47 1.28
CA GLY A 307 16.24 -7.47 2.69
C GLY A 307 16.86 -6.35 3.53
N ASP A 308 17.56 -5.41 2.91
CA ASP A 308 18.02 -4.21 3.63
C ASP A 308 16.83 -3.31 3.99
N VAL A 309 16.87 -2.77 5.19
CA VAL A 309 15.87 -1.83 5.71
C VAL A 309 16.58 -0.53 6.07
N ALA A 310 16.20 0.56 5.43
CA ALA A 310 16.83 1.86 5.61
C ALA A 310 15.81 2.93 5.96
N TYR A 311 16.07 3.70 7.01
CA TYR A 311 15.36 4.95 7.28
C TYR A 311 16.05 6.08 6.54
N VAL A 312 15.29 6.71 5.65
CA VAL A 312 15.79 7.77 4.77
C VAL A 312 15.11 9.07 5.15
N VAL A 313 15.91 10.10 5.35
CA VAL A 313 15.47 11.46 5.63
C VAL A 313 16.03 12.40 4.55
N GLU A 314 15.38 13.53 4.34
CA GLU A 314 15.94 14.63 3.57
C GLU A 314 17.18 15.16 4.32
N GLY A 315 18.36 15.14 3.68
CA GLY A 315 19.59 15.61 4.31
C GLY A 315 19.53 17.11 4.58
N ALA A 316 19.98 17.53 5.77
CA ALA A 316 20.44 18.90 5.93
C ALA A 316 21.69 19.06 5.04
N ASP A 317 21.75 20.11 4.25
CA ASP A 317 22.96 20.46 3.51
C ASP A 317 24.14 20.38 4.47
N SER A 318 25.12 19.54 4.14
CA SER A 318 26.39 19.55 4.84
C SER A 318 27.05 20.91 4.55
N GLU A 319 26.99 21.81 5.53
CA GLU A 319 27.82 23.01 5.54
C GLU A 319 29.31 22.66 5.46
#